data_9429bad468eda08be118f77034b3f18a
#
_entry.id   9429bad468eda08be118f77034b3f18a
#
_cell.length_a   1.000
_cell.length_b   1.000
_cell.length_c   1.000
_cell.angle_alpha   90.00
_cell.angle_beta   90.00
_cell.angle_gamma   90.00
#
_symmetry.space_group_name_H-M   'P 1'
#
loop_
_entity.id
_entity.type
_entity.pdbx_description
1 polymer ?
#
loop_
_entity_poly.entity_id
_entity_poly.type
_entity_poly.pdbx_seq_one_letter_code
_entity_poly.pdbx_strand_id
1 'polypeptide(L)'
;MTQESSASIIVDNATAANFAVDDSIYLNGCTLSGGIYTRKILSIATYDDNNMRISVDGPAFATTAGTSGFYRAVNWSGGCDTVLGLDGEITGGTSGRNSVLTLGIENLYANDWKLTGNAFRQGTSIYINPKPLTNSAWPTSVNDAIAKGWIKVAGDLPTSNGYIKELTYNMNVPFIATPKSIGGDSARPVGDYFYTNDSTSLMILLAGGGFDDGSYCGPFCVYVSHGLAVARWRSGSLGVFRPQ
;
A
#
# COMPACT_ATOMS: atom_id res chain seq x y z
N MET A 1 -15.10 -19.60 5.43
CA MET A 1 -16.10 -18.69 4.82
C MET A 1 -17.10 -19.51 4.03
N THR A 2 -18.37 -19.32 4.26
CA THR A 2 -19.46 -19.94 3.51
C THR A 2 -20.34 -18.86 2.91
N GLN A 3 -20.79 -19.04 1.69
CA GLN A 3 -21.73 -18.12 1.05
C GLN A 3 -23.16 -18.51 1.43
N GLU A 4 -23.94 -17.54 1.89
CA GLU A 4 -25.36 -17.71 2.16
C GLU A 4 -26.21 -17.24 0.97
N SER A 5 -25.85 -16.11 0.40
CA SER A 5 -26.54 -15.50 -0.75
C SER A 5 -25.51 -14.89 -1.70
N SER A 6 -25.99 -14.36 -2.79
CA SER A 6 -25.15 -13.75 -3.81
C SER A 6 -24.31 -12.55 -3.34
N ALA A 7 -24.63 -11.94 -2.21
CA ALA A 7 -23.95 -10.76 -1.68
C ALA A 7 -23.72 -10.83 -0.17
N SER A 8 -23.66 -12.03 0.41
CA SER A 8 -23.34 -12.22 1.83
C SER A 8 -22.47 -13.44 2.06
N ILE A 9 -21.74 -13.42 3.17
CA ILE A 9 -20.86 -14.49 3.65
C ILE A 9 -21.17 -14.78 5.13
N ILE A 10 -21.00 -16.04 5.52
CA ILE A 10 -21.10 -16.47 6.90
C ILE A 10 -19.69 -16.78 7.39
N VAL A 11 -19.35 -16.23 8.54
CA VAL A 11 -18.07 -16.41 9.22
C VAL A 11 -18.30 -16.59 10.71
N ASP A 12 -17.34 -17.21 11.41
CA ASP A 12 -17.40 -17.34 12.86
C ASP A 12 -17.36 -15.99 13.57
N ASN A 13 -17.84 -15.96 14.82
CA ASN A 13 -17.94 -14.75 15.63
C ASN A 13 -16.59 -14.06 15.83
N ALA A 14 -15.50 -14.83 16.00
CA ALA A 14 -14.16 -14.28 16.21
C ALA A 14 -13.63 -13.57 14.95
N THR A 15 -13.87 -14.15 13.79
CA THR A 15 -13.54 -13.53 12.49
C THR A 15 -14.38 -12.26 12.29
N ALA A 16 -15.70 -12.32 12.52
CA ALA A 16 -16.58 -11.16 12.34
C ALA A 16 -16.22 -9.98 13.25
N ALA A 17 -15.74 -10.25 14.48
CA ALA A 17 -15.35 -9.21 15.45
C ALA A 17 -14.21 -8.30 14.95
N ASN A 18 -13.46 -8.73 13.94
CA ASN A 18 -12.40 -7.92 13.33
C ASN A 18 -12.92 -6.89 12.32
N PHE A 19 -14.20 -6.90 11.98
CA PHE A 19 -14.80 -6.05 10.95
C PHE A 19 -15.93 -5.22 11.53
N ALA A 20 -16.26 -4.13 10.84
CA ALA A 20 -17.42 -3.29 11.13
C ALA A 20 -18.17 -2.93 9.85
N VAL A 21 -19.39 -2.41 10.00
CA VAL A 21 -20.13 -1.78 8.91
C VAL A 21 -19.29 -0.63 8.37
N ASP A 22 -19.32 -0.45 7.07
CA ASP A 22 -18.54 0.49 6.27
C ASP A 22 -17.07 0.10 6.04
N ASP A 23 -16.54 -0.97 6.65
CA ASP A 23 -15.22 -1.49 6.30
C ASP A 23 -15.18 -1.93 4.82
N SER A 24 -14.05 -1.67 4.18
CA SER A 24 -13.73 -2.22 2.86
C SER A 24 -13.09 -3.60 2.99
N ILE A 25 -13.57 -4.55 2.20
CA ILE A 25 -12.96 -5.89 2.11
C ILE A 25 -12.63 -6.25 0.67
N TYR A 26 -11.63 -7.10 0.49
CA TYR A 26 -11.25 -7.71 -0.76
C TYR A 26 -11.65 -9.19 -0.76
N LEU A 27 -12.41 -9.61 -1.77
CA LEU A 27 -12.84 -11.00 -1.96
C LEU A 27 -11.77 -11.78 -2.73
N ASN A 28 -11.03 -12.63 -2.04
CA ASN A 28 -9.96 -13.43 -2.63
C ASN A 28 -10.46 -14.83 -3.03
N GLY A 29 -10.04 -15.31 -4.20
CA GLY A 29 -10.41 -16.64 -4.70
C GLY A 29 -11.91 -16.84 -4.92
N CYS A 30 -12.69 -15.77 -5.04
CA CYS A 30 -14.11 -15.79 -5.36
C CYS A 30 -14.34 -15.65 -6.87
N THR A 31 -15.40 -16.28 -7.37
CA THR A 31 -15.88 -16.02 -8.74
C THR A 31 -16.85 -14.86 -8.72
N LEU A 32 -16.51 -13.80 -9.43
CA LEU A 32 -17.23 -12.53 -9.38
C LEU A 32 -17.92 -12.24 -10.71
N SER A 33 -19.17 -11.84 -10.62
CA SER A 33 -19.86 -11.22 -11.73
C SER A 33 -19.39 -9.76 -11.85
N GLY A 34 -18.77 -9.40 -12.97
CA GLY A 34 -18.29 -8.03 -13.24
C GLY A 34 -16.88 -7.71 -12.74
N GLY A 35 -16.15 -8.67 -12.14
CA GLY A 35 -14.71 -8.53 -11.84
C GLY A 35 -14.33 -7.56 -10.72
N ILE A 36 -15.30 -7.04 -9.93
CA ILE A 36 -15.03 -6.12 -8.83
C ILE A 36 -14.82 -6.92 -7.54
N TYR A 37 -13.58 -6.97 -7.07
CA TYR A 37 -13.18 -7.75 -5.89
C TYR A 37 -13.33 -6.98 -4.57
N THR A 38 -13.26 -5.65 -4.59
CA THR A 38 -13.44 -4.82 -3.40
C THR A 38 -14.92 -4.61 -3.13
N ARG A 39 -15.31 -4.76 -1.88
CA ARG A 39 -16.68 -4.61 -1.39
C ARG A 39 -16.72 -3.78 -0.12
N LYS A 40 -17.82 -3.09 0.09
CA LYS A 40 -18.14 -2.39 1.34
C LYS A 40 -19.05 -3.25 2.19
N ILE A 41 -18.77 -3.38 3.48
CA ILE A 41 -19.66 -4.08 4.42
C ILE A 41 -20.89 -3.21 4.70
N LEU A 42 -22.06 -3.73 4.38
CA LEU A 42 -23.33 -3.05 4.60
C LEU A 42 -23.98 -3.39 5.96
N SER A 43 -23.77 -4.63 6.41
CA SER A 43 -24.28 -5.06 7.71
C SER A 43 -23.50 -6.27 8.23
N ILE A 44 -23.47 -6.40 9.57
CA ILE A 44 -23.00 -7.58 10.29
C ILE A 44 -24.11 -7.95 11.27
N ALA A 45 -24.66 -9.15 11.14
CA ALA A 45 -25.80 -9.63 11.92
C ALA A 45 -25.56 -11.06 12.40
N THR A 46 -26.15 -11.44 13.53
CA THR A 46 -26.13 -12.82 14.01
C THR A 46 -26.77 -13.75 12.99
N TYR A 47 -26.10 -14.81 12.64
CA TYR A 47 -26.63 -15.89 11.80
C TYR A 47 -27.11 -17.05 12.67
N ASP A 48 -26.26 -17.51 13.58
CA ASP A 48 -26.54 -18.50 14.61
C ASP A 48 -25.66 -18.24 15.85
N ASP A 49 -25.65 -19.14 16.81
CA ASP A 49 -24.90 -18.98 18.06
C ASP A 49 -23.37 -18.84 17.87
N ASN A 50 -22.82 -19.37 16.78
CA ASN A 50 -21.39 -19.42 16.50
C ASN A 50 -20.95 -18.52 15.32
N ASN A 51 -21.89 -18.07 14.52
CA ASN A 51 -21.60 -17.40 13.25
C ASN A 51 -22.35 -16.08 13.07
N MET A 52 -21.71 -15.19 12.34
CA MET A 52 -22.24 -13.92 11.88
C MET A 52 -22.41 -13.92 10.37
N ARG A 53 -23.42 -13.22 9.89
CA ARG A 53 -23.65 -12.90 8.50
C ARG A 53 -23.07 -11.52 8.21
N ILE A 54 -22.17 -11.44 7.25
CA ILE A 54 -21.64 -10.18 6.71
C ILE A 54 -22.25 -9.97 5.33
N SER A 55 -23.06 -8.93 5.18
CA SER A 55 -23.62 -8.52 3.89
C SER A 55 -22.78 -7.41 3.30
N VAL A 56 -22.55 -7.48 1.99
CA VAL A 56 -21.69 -6.55 1.27
C VAL A 56 -22.40 -5.95 0.07
N ASP A 57 -21.90 -4.83 -0.44
CA ASP A 57 -22.38 -4.19 -1.65
C ASP A 57 -21.96 -4.92 -2.92
N GLY A 58 -22.43 -4.41 -4.06
CA GLY A 58 -22.04 -4.82 -5.41
C GLY A 58 -22.72 -6.11 -5.90
N PRO A 59 -22.29 -6.59 -7.09
CA PRO A 59 -22.91 -7.74 -7.73
C PRO A 59 -22.61 -9.06 -7.02
N ALA A 60 -23.41 -10.06 -7.37
CA ALA A 60 -23.28 -11.43 -6.88
C ALA A 60 -21.88 -12.02 -7.06
N PHE A 61 -21.49 -12.87 -6.12
CA PHE A 61 -20.26 -13.65 -6.20
C PHE A 61 -20.47 -15.07 -5.71
N ALA A 62 -19.58 -15.96 -6.09
CA ALA A 62 -19.57 -17.34 -5.61
C ALA A 62 -18.26 -17.65 -4.89
N THR A 63 -18.33 -18.48 -3.85
CA THR A 63 -17.17 -18.92 -3.08
C THR A 63 -16.82 -20.36 -3.38
N THR A 64 -15.55 -20.70 -3.28
CA THR A 64 -15.04 -22.07 -3.36
C THR A 64 -14.49 -22.48 -2.00
N ALA A 65 -15.02 -23.55 -1.43
CA ALA A 65 -14.58 -24.04 -0.12
C ALA A 65 -13.08 -24.31 -0.10
N GLY A 66 -12.41 -23.88 0.95
CA GLY A 66 -10.97 -24.03 1.13
C GLY A 66 -10.08 -23.11 0.29
N THR A 67 -10.66 -22.35 -0.67
CA THR A 67 -9.91 -21.45 -1.54
C THR A 67 -10.31 -19.99 -1.35
N SER A 68 -11.62 -19.73 -1.22
CA SER A 68 -12.11 -18.37 -1.08
C SER A 68 -11.94 -17.84 0.33
N GLY A 69 -11.55 -16.57 0.43
CA GLY A 69 -11.41 -15.82 1.66
C GLY A 69 -11.74 -14.36 1.42
N PHE A 70 -11.66 -13.56 2.47
CA PHE A 70 -11.73 -12.11 2.37
C PHE A 70 -10.76 -11.48 3.35
N TYR A 71 -10.30 -10.31 2.99
CA TYR A 71 -9.33 -9.52 3.75
C TYR A 71 -9.79 -8.08 3.80
N ARG A 72 -9.26 -7.29 4.74
CA ARG A 72 -9.42 -5.85 4.64
C ARG A 72 -8.86 -5.35 3.31
N ALA A 73 -9.55 -4.40 2.74
CA ALA A 73 -9.12 -3.70 1.53
C ALA A 73 -8.67 -2.27 1.88
N VAL A 74 -8.25 -1.52 0.85
CA VAL A 74 -7.94 -0.10 0.97
C VAL A 74 -9.16 0.70 1.45
N ASN A 75 -8.93 1.77 2.18
CA ASN A 75 -9.99 2.65 2.66
C ASN A 75 -10.66 3.40 1.50
N TRP A 76 -11.95 3.64 1.63
CA TRP A 76 -12.66 4.53 0.74
C TRP A 76 -12.22 5.98 0.96
N SER A 77 -12.22 6.78 -0.12
CA SER A 77 -12.07 8.22 -0.01
C SER A 77 -13.23 8.82 0.79
N GLY A 78 -12.95 9.86 1.55
CA GLY A 78 -13.94 10.50 2.44
C GLY A 78 -14.06 9.83 3.82
N GLY A 79 -13.26 8.81 4.13
CA GLY A 79 -13.25 8.15 5.43
C GLY A 79 -12.84 9.06 6.59
N CYS A 80 -12.16 10.16 6.31
CA CYS A 80 -11.73 11.16 7.29
C CYS A 80 -12.60 12.42 7.33
N ASP A 81 -13.68 12.52 6.56
CA ASP A 81 -14.50 13.75 6.48
C ASP A 81 -15.05 14.21 7.84
N THR A 82 -15.26 13.27 8.76
CA THR A 82 -15.76 13.54 10.12
C THR A 82 -14.69 13.42 11.20
N VAL A 83 -13.45 13.11 10.84
CA VAL A 83 -12.34 12.83 11.77
C VAL A 83 -11.26 13.89 11.57
N LEU A 84 -11.32 14.94 12.38
CA LEU A 84 -10.31 16.01 12.34
C LEU A 84 -9.08 15.60 13.15
N GLY A 85 -7.89 15.83 12.58
CA GLY A 85 -6.63 15.84 13.31
C GLY A 85 -5.96 14.48 13.52
N LEU A 86 -6.32 13.45 12.77
CA LEU A 86 -5.60 12.17 12.77
C LEU A 86 -4.39 12.23 11.82
N ASP A 87 -3.49 13.16 12.07
CA ASP A 87 -2.21 13.22 11.37
C ASP A 87 -1.35 12.03 11.80
N GLY A 88 -1.01 11.17 10.85
CA GLY A 88 -0.04 10.12 11.05
C GLY A 88 -0.47 8.99 11.98
N GLU A 89 -1.75 8.78 12.19
CA GLU A 89 -2.23 7.63 12.94
C GLU A 89 -2.02 6.35 12.11
N ILE A 90 -0.93 5.66 12.39
CA ILE A 90 -0.54 4.40 11.73
C ILE A 90 -1.65 3.35 11.87
N THR A 91 -2.33 3.34 13.02
CA THR A 91 -3.45 2.44 13.31
C THR A 91 -4.70 2.76 12.48
N GLY A 92 -4.87 3.99 12.03
CA GLY A 92 -5.98 4.38 11.17
C GLY A 92 -5.97 3.59 9.85
N GLY A 93 -4.83 3.53 9.18
CA GLY A 93 -4.66 2.76 7.94
C GLY A 93 -4.88 1.27 8.13
N THR A 94 -4.43 0.70 9.24
CA THR A 94 -4.51 -0.74 9.51
C THR A 94 -5.88 -1.21 9.99
N SER A 95 -6.70 -0.32 10.56
CA SER A 95 -8.05 -0.69 10.97
C SER A 95 -9.01 -0.87 9.80
N GLY A 96 -8.68 -0.33 8.62
CA GLY A 96 -9.54 -0.28 7.45
C GLY A 96 -10.78 0.61 7.63
N ARG A 97 -10.85 1.36 8.72
CA ARG A 97 -12.01 2.21 9.09
C ARG A 97 -11.74 3.68 8.87
N ASN A 98 -10.53 4.11 9.21
CA ASN A 98 -10.16 5.51 9.13
C ASN A 98 -8.96 5.65 8.19
N SER A 99 -9.07 6.52 7.23
CA SER A 99 -7.94 6.90 6.39
C SER A 99 -6.94 7.71 7.22
N VAL A 100 -5.67 7.61 6.85
CA VAL A 100 -4.68 8.56 7.34
C VAL A 100 -4.95 9.92 6.68
N LEU A 101 -5.05 10.96 7.48
CA LEU A 101 -5.19 12.34 7.02
C LEU A 101 -3.94 13.12 7.39
N THR A 102 -3.16 13.53 6.41
CA THR A 102 -1.92 14.29 6.61
C THR A 102 -1.92 15.53 5.73
N LEU A 103 -1.75 16.70 6.34
CA LEU A 103 -1.78 17.99 5.63
C LEU A 103 -3.04 18.19 4.78
N GLY A 104 -4.19 17.66 5.23
CA GLY A 104 -5.44 17.71 4.50
C GLY A 104 -5.55 16.73 3.31
N ILE A 105 -4.62 15.79 3.17
CA ILE A 105 -4.63 14.77 2.13
C ILE A 105 -4.93 13.41 2.76
N GLU A 106 -6.04 12.80 2.35
CA GLU A 106 -6.37 11.43 2.75
C GLU A 106 -5.51 10.40 2.04
N ASN A 107 -5.22 9.31 2.76
CA ASN A 107 -4.53 8.15 2.20
C ASN A 107 -3.17 8.46 1.59
N LEU A 108 -2.45 9.46 2.10
CA LEU A 108 -1.11 9.78 1.64
C LEU A 108 -0.14 8.60 1.87
N TYR A 109 -0.34 7.86 2.96
CA TYR A 109 0.36 6.60 3.28
C TYR A 109 -0.58 5.66 4.05
N ALA A 110 -0.12 4.45 4.39
CA ALA A 110 -0.84 3.44 5.18
C ALA A 110 -2.20 2.99 4.60
N ASN A 111 -2.40 3.09 3.29
CA ASN A 111 -3.60 2.60 2.61
C ASN A 111 -3.24 1.66 1.46
N ASP A 112 -2.63 2.18 0.44
CA ASP A 112 -2.06 1.40 -0.66
C ASP A 112 -0.61 1.84 -0.90
N TRP A 113 0.23 0.92 -1.35
CA TRP A 113 1.59 1.23 -1.75
C TRP A 113 1.58 2.16 -2.95
N LYS A 114 2.17 3.34 -2.81
CA LYS A 114 2.22 4.34 -3.87
C LYS A 114 3.38 4.04 -4.81
N LEU A 115 3.07 3.79 -6.08
CA LEU A 115 4.08 3.66 -7.12
C LEU A 115 4.71 5.04 -7.40
N THR A 116 6.00 5.15 -7.22
CA THR A 116 6.77 6.33 -7.62
C THR A 116 7.24 6.14 -9.07
N GLY A 117 6.46 6.66 -10.03
CA GLY A 117 6.64 6.42 -11.46
C GLY A 117 7.95 6.94 -12.08
N ASN A 118 8.74 7.68 -11.32
CA ASN A 118 10.01 8.26 -11.79
C ASN A 118 11.21 7.85 -10.93
N ALA A 119 11.11 6.74 -10.19
CA ALA A 119 12.20 6.23 -9.36
C ALA A 119 12.34 4.71 -9.52
N PHE A 120 13.57 4.22 -9.53
CA PHE A 120 13.89 2.80 -9.46
C PHE A 120 15.16 2.56 -8.64
N ARG A 121 15.30 1.35 -8.15
CA ARG A 121 16.51 0.85 -7.51
C ARG A 121 17.19 -0.17 -8.40
N GLN A 122 18.53 -0.20 -8.37
CA GLN A 122 19.35 -1.34 -8.80
C GLN A 122 20.52 -1.53 -7.86
N GLY A 123 20.72 -2.74 -7.35
CA GLY A 123 21.70 -2.99 -6.30
C GLY A 123 21.40 -2.15 -5.06
N THR A 124 22.38 -1.43 -4.55
CA THR A 124 22.25 -0.50 -3.42
C THR A 124 21.98 0.95 -3.84
N SER A 125 21.61 1.20 -5.08
CA SER A 125 21.48 2.55 -5.62
C SER A 125 20.07 2.86 -6.07
N ILE A 126 19.59 4.08 -5.77
CA ILE A 126 18.34 4.64 -6.29
C ILE A 126 18.66 5.67 -7.38
N TYR A 127 17.86 5.61 -8.43
CA TYR A 127 17.89 6.54 -9.56
C TYR A 127 16.52 7.18 -9.72
N ILE A 128 16.48 8.47 -10.02
CA ILE A 128 15.26 9.20 -10.33
C ILE A 128 15.36 9.92 -11.66
N ASN A 129 14.22 10.14 -12.29
CA ASN A 129 14.10 11.10 -13.37
C ASN A 129 13.38 12.35 -12.86
N PRO A 130 14.04 13.51 -12.79
CA PRO A 130 13.42 14.75 -12.32
C PRO A 130 12.41 15.35 -13.32
N LYS A 131 12.34 14.78 -14.52
CA LYS A 131 11.40 15.20 -15.56
C LYS A 131 10.16 14.31 -15.59
N PRO A 132 9.01 14.82 -16.03
CA PRO A 132 7.83 13.98 -16.30
C PRO A 132 8.18 12.85 -17.25
N LEU A 133 7.75 11.64 -16.90
CA LEU A 133 7.95 10.48 -17.74
C LEU A 133 6.95 10.47 -18.91
N THR A 134 7.47 10.14 -20.10
CA THR A 134 6.67 9.64 -21.23
C THR A 134 6.72 8.11 -21.22
N ASN A 135 5.79 7.44 -21.89
CA ASN A 135 5.71 5.97 -21.92
C ASN A 135 6.98 5.25 -22.37
N SER A 136 7.88 5.93 -23.08
CA SER A 136 9.16 5.37 -23.54
C SER A 136 10.35 5.68 -22.62
N ALA A 137 10.12 6.34 -21.49
CA ALA A 137 11.20 6.87 -20.65
C ALA A 137 11.70 5.88 -19.58
N TRP A 138 11.03 4.75 -19.37
CA TRP A 138 11.51 3.73 -18.44
C TRP A 138 12.80 3.09 -18.97
N PRO A 139 13.84 2.98 -18.12
CA PRO A 139 15.11 2.39 -18.52
C PRO A 139 15.04 0.87 -18.49
N THR A 140 15.88 0.25 -19.32
CA THR A 140 16.11 -1.20 -19.32
C THR A 140 17.39 -1.59 -18.58
N SER A 141 18.25 -0.61 -18.29
CA SER A 141 19.49 -0.77 -17.55
C SER A 141 19.92 0.56 -16.92
N VAL A 142 20.91 0.55 -16.02
CA VAL A 142 21.48 1.79 -15.45
C VAL A 142 22.12 2.65 -16.54
N ASN A 143 22.83 2.05 -17.49
CA ASN A 143 23.45 2.83 -18.60
C ASN A 143 22.37 3.51 -19.46
N ASP A 144 21.29 2.81 -19.76
CA ASP A 144 20.14 3.38 -20.46
C ASP A 144 19.46 4.48 -19.64
N ALA A 145 19.35 4.30 -18.33
CA ALA A 145 18.83 5.32 -17.43
C ALA A 145 19.67 6.61 -17.47
N ILE A 146 20.97 6.49 -17.34
CA ILE A 146 21.89 7.63 -17.39
C ILE A 146 21.79 8.33 -18.75
N ALA A 147 21.75 7.59 -19.85
CA ALA A 147 21.57 8.14 -21.18
C ALA A 147 20.23 8.88 -21.36
N LYS A 148 19.18 8.46 -20.65
CA LYS A 148 17.87 9.10 -20.60
C LYS A 148 17.76 10.25 -19.58
N GLY A 149 18.86 10.61 -18.92
CA GLY A 149 18.92 11.74 -17.99
C GLY A 149 18.43 11.40 -16.56
N TRP A 150 18.39 10.12 -16.19
CA TRP A 150 18.17 9.73 -14.81
C TRP A 150 19.39 10.03 -13.96
N ILE A 151 19.15 10.40 -12.70
CA ILE A 151 20.18 10.83 -11.76
C ILE A 151 20.25 9.81 -10.62
N LYS A 152 21.45 9.37 -10.27
CA LYS A 152 21.70 8.60 -9.06
C LYS A 152 21.51 9.50 -7.84
N VAL A 153 20.54 9.19 -6.98
CA VAL A 153 20.22 10.01 -5.79
C VAL A 153 20.71 9.39 -4.49
N ALA A 154 20.81 8.07 -4.45
CA ALA A 154 21.37 7.37 -3.32
C ALA A 154 22.27 6.24 -3.80
N GLY A 155 23.29 5.96 -3.02
CA GLY A 155 24.07 4.74 -3.02
C GLY A 155 24.21 4.25 -1.61
N ASP A 156 24.60 2.99 -1.46
CA ASP A 156 24.81 2.35 -0.16
C ASP A 156 23.53 2.23 0.68
N LEU A 157 22.38 2.00 0.00
CA LEU A 157 21.16 1.62 0.68
C LEU A 157 21.39 0.36 1.54
N PRO A 158 20.69 0.22 2.67
CA PRO A 158 20.70 -1.02 3.43
C PRO A 158 20.36 -2.23 2.55
N THR A 159 21.01 -3.34 2.81
CA THR A 159 20.81 -4.60 2.08
C THR A 159 19.82 -5.54 2.77
N SER A 160 19.31 -5.17 3.94
CA SER A 160 18.33 -5.93 4.71
C SER A 160 17.16 -5.03 5.15
N ASN A 161 16.03 -5.67 5.44
CA ASN A 161 14.83 -5.03 5.94
C ASN A 161 15.02 -4.51 7.36
N GLY A 162 14.35 -3.41 7.71
CA GLY A 162 14.37 -2.89 9.08
C GLY A 162 13.80 -1.49 9.18
N TYR A 163 13.51 -1.07 10.42
CA TYR A 163 13.16 0.31 10.68
C TYR A 163 14.33 1.23 10.38
N ILE A 164 14.03 2.35 9.72
CA ILE A 164 15.04 3.33 9.31
C ILE A 164 15.64 3.99 10.56
N LYS A 165 16.96 3.95 10.66
CA LYS A 165 17.70 4.62 11.71
C LYS A 165 18.21 5.99 11.27
N GLU A 166 18.71 6.07 10.05
CA GLU A 166 19.25 7.30 9.48
C GLU A 166 18.76 7.49 8.05
N LEU A 167 18.46 8.73 7.71
CA LEU A 167 18.20 9.20 6.35
C LEU A 167 19.43 9.92 5.80
N THR A 168 19.58 9.90 4.48
CA THR A 168 20.58 10.68 3.76
C THR A 168 19.95 11.43 2.61
N TYR A 169 20.64 12.47 2.16
CA TYR A 169 20.22 13.34 1.08
C TYR A 169 21.37 13.44 0.07
N ASN A 170 21.01 13.50 -1.22
CA ASN A 170 21.96 13.89 -2.24
C ASN A 170 21.85 15.39 -2.47
N MET A 171 22.97 16.12 -2.40
CA MET A 171 22.99 17.59 -2.56
C MET A 171 22.47 18.06 -3.93
N ASN A 172 22.55 17.20 -4.96
CA ASN A 172 22.01 17.51 -6.30
C ASN A 172 20.49 17.31 -6.37
N VAL A 173 19.89 16.60 -5.40
CA VAL A 173 18.46 16.29 -5.33
C VAL A 173 18.02 16.35 -3.87
N PRO A 174 18.12 17.51 -3.23
CA PRO A 174 17.99 17.66 -1.76
C PRO A 174 16.57 17.43 -1.24
N PHE A 175 15.57 17.36 -2.11
CA PHE A 175 14.18 17.12 -1.75
C PHE A 175 13.83 15.62 -1.60
N ILE A 176 14.79 14.72 -1.81
CA ILE A 176 14.59 13.29 -1.65
C ILE A 176 15.46 12.77 -0.51
N ALA A 177 14.81 12.28 0.53
CA ALA A 177 15.45 11.53 1.59
C ALA A 177 15.45 10.04 1.25
N THR A 178 16.55 9.36 1.49
CA THR A 178 16.69 7.92 1.29
C THR A 178 17.24 7.24 2.53
N PRO A 179 16.85 5.99 2.83
CA PRO A 179 17.42 5.24 3.95
C PRO A 179 18.93 5.10 3.80
N LYS A 180 19.69 5.48 4.84
CA LYS A 180 21.14 5.30 4.94
C LYS A 180 21.49 4.10 5.78
N SER A 181 20.79 3.92 6.91
CA SER A 181 20.95 2.76 7.79
C SER A 181 19.62 2.33 8.40
N ILE A 182 19.56 1.07 8.80
CA ILE A 182 18.46 0.47 9.55
C ILE A 182 18.90 0.16 11.00
N GLY A 183 17.96 -0.20 11.86
CA GLY A 183 18.21 -0.49 13.28
C GLY A 183 17.53 0.52 14.21
N GLY A 184 16.55 1.28 13.69
CA GLY A 184 15.55 1.98 14.49
C GLY A 184 14.47 1.05 15.03
N ASP A 185 13.40 1.62 15.56
CA ASP A 185 12.17 0.94 15.95
C ASP A 185 10.95 1.67 15.38
N SER A 186 9.74 1.22 15.67
CA SER A 186 8.49 1.80 15.17
C SER A 186 8.18 3.23 15.65
N ALA A 187 8.97 3.77 16.58
CA ALA A 187 8.80 5.10 17.14
C ALA A 187 10.02 6.00 16.89
N ARG A 188 11.23 5.44 16.71
CA ARG A 188 12.49 6.20 16.69
C ARG A 188 13.58 5.57 15.81
N PRO A 189 14.50 6.41 15.24
CA PRO A 189 14.40 7.88 15.12
C PRO A 189 13.46 8.33 14.03
N VAL A 190 13.13 7.46 13.03
CA VAL A 190 12.26 7.79 11.89
C VAL A 190 10.87 7.16 12.05
N GLY A 191 10.81 5.92 12.59
CA GLY A 191 9.56 5.19 12.78
C GLY A 191 9.10 4.36 11.58
N ASP A 192 9.61 4.63 10.40
CA ASP A 192 9.18 4.02 9.15
C ASP A 192 10.07 2.84 8.75
N TYR A 193 9.52 1.92 7.97
CA TYR A 193 10.20 0.68 7.62
C TYR A 193 10.74 0.71 6.20
N PHE A 194 11.89 0.09 6.00
CA PHE A 194 12.53 -0.11 4.72
C PHE A 194 12.49 -1.58 4.31
N TYR A 195 11.83 -1.85 3.18
CA TYR A 195 11.78 -3.18 2.58
C TYR A 195 12.70 -3.27 1.38
N THR A 196 13.58 -4.24 1.39
CA THR A 196 14.55 -4.47 0.31
C THR A 196 14.76 -5.96 0.05
N ASN A 197 15.42 -6.27 -1.04
CA ASN A 197 16.02 -7.58 -1.31
C ASN A 197 17.40 -7.35 -1.95
N ASP A 198 18.21 -8.37 -1.96
CA ASP A 198 19.50 -8.34 -2.67
C ASP A 198 19.29 -8.68 -4.14
N SER A 199 18.87 -7.69 -4.93
CA SER A 199 18.62 -7.85 -6.36
C SER A 199 19.45 -6.89 -7.21
N THR A 200 20.08 -7.43 -8.23
CA THR A 200 20.76 -6.67 -9.27
C THR A 200 19.82 -6.23 -10.41
N SER A 201 18.57 -6.67 -10.39
CA SER A 201 17.56 -6.27 -11.36
C SER A 201 17.03 -4.85 -11.07
N LEU A 202 16.40 -4.25 -12.07
CA LEU A 202 15.67 -2.98 -11.87
C LEU A 202 14.42 -3.23 -11.03
N MET A 203 14.31 -2.53 -9.91
CA MET A 203 13.20 -2.61 -8.97
C MET A 203 12.45 -1.30 -8.91
N ILE A 204 11.11 -1.37 -8.93
CA ILE A 204 10.26 -0.19 -8.71
C ILE A 204 10.38 0.28 -7.27
N LEU A 205 10.11 1.55 -7.07
CA LEU A 205 10.01 2.17 -5.76
C LEU A 205 8.52 2.30 -5.38
N LEU A 206 8.14 1.68 -4.28
CA LEU A 206 6.84 1.88 -3.66
C LEU A 206 7.04 2.61 -2.33
N ALA A 207 6.15 3.51 -2.00
CA ALA A 207 6.23 4.34 -0.81
C ALA A 207 4.93 4.31 0.00
N GLY A 208 5.03 4.65 1.28
CA GLY A 208 3.91 4.90 2.17
C GLY A 208 3.41 3.72 2.97
N GLY A 209 3.58 2.50 2.49
CA GLY A 209 3.02 1.30 3.13
C GLY A 209 1.58 1.02 2.74
N GLY A 210 1.14 -0.22 2.90
CA GLY A 210 -0.22 -0.68 2.68
C GLY A 210 -1.04 -0.71 3.97
N PHE A 211 -2.35 -0.83 3.84
CA PHE A 211 -3.30 -0.87 4.97
C PHE A 211 -3.04 -2.05 5.94
N ASP A 212 -2.32 -3.07 5.50
CA ASP A 212 -1.99 -4.28 6.27
C ASP A 212 -0.58 -4.27 6.87
N ASP A 213 0.19 -3.21 6.67
CA ASP A 213 1.59 -3.14 7.13
C ASP A 213 1.76 -2.57 8.55
N GLY A 214 0.69 -2.05 9.18
CA GLY A 214 0.70 -1.60 10.57
C GLY A 214 1.75 -0.52 10.85
N SER A 215 2.53 -0.73 11.91
CA SER A 215 3.58 0.21 12.33
C SER A 215 4.75 0.34 11.36
N TYR A 216 4.76 -0.42 10.26
CA TYR A 216 5.76 -0.27 9.20
C TYR A 216 5.46 0.88 8.25
N CYS A 217 4.19 1.35 8.22
CA CYS A 217 3.77 2.45 7.36
C CYS A 217 4.30 3.80 7.81
N GLY A 218 4.40 4.72 6.86
CA GLY A 218 4.71 6.10 7.12
C GLY A 218 5.21 6.83 5.88
N PRO A 219 5.39 8.15 5.95
CA PRO A 219 5.77 8.96 4.79
C PRO A 219 7.14 8.61 4.21
N PHE A 220 8.05 8.01 4.99
CA PHE A 220 9.37 7.55 4.54
C PHE A 220 9.45 6.02 4.38
N CYS A 221 8.34 5.30 4.59
CA CYS A 221 8.28 3.86 4.33
C CYS A 221 8.52 3.58 2.85
N VAL A 222 9.51 2.76 2.56
CA VAL A 222 9.95 2.47 1.18
C VAL A 222 10.11 0.98 0.96
N TYR A 223 9.57 0.51 -0.15
CA TYR A 223 9.67 -0.87 -0.62
C TYR A 223 10.33 -0.90 -1.99
N VAL A 224 11.46 -1.59 -2.10
CA VAL A 224 12.31 -1.63 -3.30
C VAL A 224 12.69 -3.06 -3.71
N SER A 225 11.80 -4.03 -3.49
CA SER A 225 12.06 -5.43 -3.82
C SER A 225 11.14 -6.00 -4.91
N HIS A 226 10.38 -5.15 -5.59
CA HIS A 226 9.53 -5.55 -6.71
C HIS A 226 10.08 -5.12 -8.06
N GLY A 227 10.11 -6.07 -9.01
CA GLY A 227 10.45 -5.77 -10.41
C GLY A 227 9.35 -4.97 -11.12
N LEU A 228 9.66 -4.47 -12.32
CA LEU A 228 8.78 -3.61 -13.12
C LEU A 228 7.45 -4.27 -13.55
N ALA A 229 7.38 -5.60 -13.55
CA ALA A 229 6.19 -6.36 -13.98
C ALA A 229 5.19 -6.63 -12.84
N VAL A 230 5.43 -6.11 -11.64
CA VAL A 230 4.53 -6.35 -10.51
C VAL A 230 3.24 -5.55 -10.64
N ALA A 231 2.13 -6.26 -10.68
CA ALA A 231 0.79 -5.71 -10.52
C ALA A 231 0.14 -6.34 -9.28
N ARG A 232 -0.24 -5.52 -8.31
CA ARG A 232 -0.92 -5.98 -7.09
C ARG A 232 -2.09 -5.06 -6.78
N TRP A 233 -3.16 -5.63 -6.24
CA TRP A 233 -4.37 -4.89 -5.87
C TRP A 233 -4.15 -3.84 -4.77
N ARG A 234 -3.10 -3.97 -3.96
CA ARG A 234 -2.68 -3.01 -2.92
C ARG A 234 -1.57 -2.06 -3.36
N SER A 235 -1.33 -1.92 -4.65
CA SER A 235 -0.35 -0.98 -5.20
C SER A 235 -1.06 -0.03 -6.15
N GLY A 236 -1.05 1.24 -5.81
CA GLY A 236 -1.71 2.30 -6.56
C GLY A 236 -0.75 3.42 -6.95
N SER A 237 -1.30 4.48 -7.50
CA SER A 237 -0.57 5.71 -7.79
C SER A 237 -1.40 6.92 -7.37
N LEU A 238 -0.73 7.93 -6.82
CA LEU A 238 -1.35 9.25 -6.68
C LEU A 238 -1.34 9.93 -8.05
N GLY A 239 -2.51 10.29 -8.55
CA GLY A 239 -2.62 11.15 -9.73
C GLY A 239 -2.10 12.55 -9.40
N VAL A 240 -1.10 13.02 -10.12
CA VAL A 240 -0.68 14.42 -10.03
C VAL A 240 -1.45 15.20 -11.09
N PHE A 241 -2.40 16.01 -10.66
CA PHE A 241 -3.02 17.01 -11.53
C PHE A 241 -2.02 18.14 -11.75
N ARG A 242 -1.61 18.36 -12.98
CA ARG A 242 -0.99 19.61 -13.40
C ARG A 242 -2.09 20.51 -13.95
N PRO A 243 -2.36 21.68 -13.39
CA PRO A 243 -3.15 22.68 -14.08
C PRO A 243 -2.43 23.02 -15.40
N GLN A 244 -3.20 23.06 -16.48
CA GLN A 244 -2.74 23.51 -17.80
C GLN A 244 -2.49 25.01 -17.78
#